data_7afeb875f06d14570e5cba75ed3a8107
#
_entry.id   7afeb875f06d14570e5cba75ed3a8107
#
_cell.length_a   1.000
_cell.length_b   1.000
_cell.length_c   1.000
_cell.angle_alpha   90.00
_cell.angle_beta   90.00
_cell.angle_gamma   90.00
#
_symmetry.space_group_name_H-M   'P 1'
#
loop_
_entity.id
_entity.type
_entity.pdbx_description
1 polymer ?
#
loop_
_entity_poly.entity_id
_entity_poly.type
_entity_poly.pdbx_seq_one_letter_code
_entity_poly.pdbx_strand_id
1 'polypeptide(L)'
;MKSIRHTLIASALLASLSGLALAQTVPEAKTDSPRAQRMEQMRTQMDERHAKYWSDLKGKLKLEAGQENAWTTFAQSMQAPAQRMAHLDRATLQKLTTPERIDQMQAHKAVRDADMQKRAEATKTFYAALNAEQKKVFDTETARMMQGMGHKMGRDGGHHNHH
;
A
#
# COMPACT_ATOMS: atom_id res chain seq x y z
N MET A 1 -46.68 22.24 -7.71
CA MET A 1 -46.95 23.63 -8.19
C MET A 1 -45.87 24.52 -7.61
N LYS A 2 -45.08 25.07 -8.40
CA LYS A 2 -44.52 26.40 -8.61
C LYS A 2 -43.11 26.33 -9.18
N SER A 3 -43.08 26.55 -10.49
CA SER A 3 -41.93 26.93 -11.30
C SER A 3 -41.48 28.36 -10.99
N ILE A 4 -40.19 28.66 -11.02
CA ILE A 4 -39.63 29.99 -11.31
C ILE A 4 -38.25 29.72 -11.92
N ARG A 5 -38.06 29.79 -13.24
CA ARG A 5 -37.77 30.86 -14.20
C ARG A 5 -36.35 31.47 -14.03
N HIS A 6 -35.54 31.10 -14.98
CA HIS A 6 -34.58 31.80 -15.84
C HIS A 6 -34.20 33.24 -15.45
N THR A 7 -32.89 33.52 -15.39
CA THR A 7 -32.30 34.72 -16.00
C THR A 7 -30.91 34.44 -16.50
N LEU A 8 -30.76 34.55 -17.82
CA LEU A 8 -29.53 34.72 -18.56
C LEU A 8 -29.11 36.20 -18.44
N ILE A 9 -27.88 36.47 -18.15
CA ILE A 9 -27.25 37.75 -18.46
C ILE A 9 -25.91 37.45 -19.15
N ALA A 10 -25.88 37.73 -20.42
CA ALA A 10 -24.69 37.83 -21.24
C ALA A 10 -24.11 39.24 -21.07
N SER A 11 -22.81 39.30 -20.86
CA SER A 11 -22.04 40.53 -21.11
C SER A 11 -20.62 40.15 -21.56
N ALA A 12 -20.39 40.39 -22.84
CA ALA A 12 -19.09 40.36 -23.47
C ALA A 12 -18.33 41.64 -23.17
N LEU A 13 -17.05 41.51 -22.81
CA LEU A 13 -16.08 42.59 -23.02
C LEU A 13 -14.71 41.99 -23.31
N LEU A 14 -14.24 42.22 -24.52
CA LEU A 14 -12.90 41.99 -25.00
C LEU A 14 -11.92 42.90 -24.29
N ALA A 15 -10.81 42.38 -23.82
CA ALA A 15 -9.57 43.09 -23.69
C ALA A 15 -8.40 42.13 -23.90
N SER A 16 -7.78 42.27 -25.05
CA SER A 16 -6.55 41.65 -25.47
C SER A 16 -5.37 42.22 -24.65
N LEU A 17 -4.68 41.34 -23.90
CA LEU A 17 -3.30 41.60 -23.50
C LEU A 17 -2.46 40.33 -23.80
N SER A 18 -1.64 40.46 -24.82
CA SER A 18 -0.60 39.51 -25.19
C SER A 18 0.46 39.44 -24.11
N GLY A 19 0.34 38.45 -23.21
CA GLY A 19 1.40 38.10 -22.29
C GLY A 19 1.96 36.73 -22.76
N LEU A 20 3.20 36.75 -23.25
CA LEU A 20 3.97 35.51 -23.46
C LEU A 20 4.17 34.85 -22.09
N ALA A 21 3.23 34.00 -21.71
CA ALA A 21 3.45 33.01 -20.68
C ALA A 21 4.33 31.92 -21.32
N LEU A 22 5.62 31.98 -21.08
CA LEU A 22 6.51 30.84 -21.16
C LEU A 22 5.94 29.82 -20.17
N ALA A 23 5.07 28.94 -20.67
CA ALA A 23 4.72 27.72 -20.00
C ALA A 23 6.04 26.96 -19.84
N GLN A 24 6.68 27.10 -18.70
CA GLN A 24 7.65 26.12 -18.23
C GLN A 24 6.85 24.83 -18.06
N THR A 25 6.83 24.03 -19.11
CA THR A 25 6.54 22.62 -18.99
C THR A 25 7.59 22.07 -18.03
N VAL A 26 7.21 21.98 -16.74
CA VAL A 26 7.93 21.13 -15.79
C VAL A 26 7.95 19.77 -16.48
N PRO A 27 9.12 19.25 -16.88
CA PRO A 27 9.17 17.89 -17.41
C PRO A 27 8.68 17.02 -16.27
N GLU A 28 7.50 16.45 -16.45
CA GLU A 28 7.07 15.30 -15.69
C GLU A 28 8.21 14.30 -15.82
N ALA A 29 9.02 14.19 -14.80
CA ALA A 29 10.15 13.28 -14.76
C ALA A 29 9.55 11.87 -14.82
N LYS A 30 9.26 11.41 -16.03
CA LYS A 30 9.02 10.01 -16.32
C LYS A 30 10.24 9.29 -15.78
N THR A 31 10.01 8.49 -14.77
CA THR A 31 10.98 7.64 -14.09
C THR A 31 11.38 6.49 -15.04
N ASP A 32 11.92 6.84 -16.22
CA ASP A 32 12.39 5.89 -17.22
C ASP A 32 13.76 5.30 -16.89
N SER A 33 14.23 5.46 -15.66
CA SER A 33 15.50 4.83 -15.30
C SER A 33 15.31 3.30 -15.24
N PRO A 34 16.26 2.51 -15.79
CA PRO A 34 16.21 1.04 -15.73
C PRO A 34 16.04 0.51 -14.30
N ARG A 35 16.49 1.26 -13.32
CA ARG A 35 16.30 0.94 -11.89
C ARG A 35 14.85 1.10 -11.45
N ALA A 36 14.16 2.15 -11.89
CA ALA A 36 12.76 2.38 -11.57
C ALA A 36 11.87 1.30 -12.21
N GLN A 37 12.13 0.96 -13.47
CA GLN A 37 11.42 -0.13 -14.16
C GLN A 37 11.62 -1.47 -13.47
N ARG A 38 12.85 -1.81 -13.06
CA ARG A 38 13.14 -3.03 -12.31
C ARG A 38 12.43 -3.05 -10.95
N MET A 39 12.40 -1.92 -10.25
CA MET A 39 11.67 -1.80 -8.98
C MET A 39 10.18 -2.01 -9.16
N GLU A 40 9.60 -1.47 -10.23
CA GLU A 40 8.18 -1.64 -10.54
C GLU A 40 7.85 -3.09 -10.92
N GLN A 41 8.67 -3.74 -11.75
CA GLN A 41 8.53 -5.16 -12.07
C GLN A 41 8.60 -6.04 -10.81
N MET A 42 9.56 -5.79 -9.92
CA MET A 42 9.65 -6.51 -8.66
C MET A 42 8.40 -6.31 -7.79
N ARG A 43 7.87 -5.10 -7.80
CA ARG A 43 6.67 -4.74 -7.05
C ARG A 43 5.45 -5.49 -7.59
N THR A 44 5.23 -5.47 -8.89
CA THR A 44 4.16 -6.21 -9.56
C THR A 44 4.24 -7.70 -9.26
N GLN A 45 5.42 -8.31 -9.38
CA GLN A 45 5.61 -9.72 -9.05
C GLN A 45 5.31 -10.04 -7.57
N MET A 46 5.65 -9.13 -6.66
CA MET A 46 5.32 -9.31 -5.24
C MET A 46 3.82 -9.23 -5.00
N ASP A 47 3.15 -8.26 -5.62
CA ASP A 47 1.71 -8.07 -5.48
C ASP A 47 0.94 -9.27 -6.08
N GLU A 48 1.37 -9.81 -7.24
CA GLU A 48 0.82 -11.02 -7.85
C GLU A 48 1.00 -12.27 -6.97
N ARG A 49 2.21 -12.47 -6.41
CA ARG A 49 2.46 -13.59 -5.48
C ARG A 49 1.60 -13.49 -4.23
N HIS A 50 1.43 -12.28 -3.73
CA HIS A 50 0.59 -12.02 -2.56
C HIS A 50 -0.88 -12.30 -2.87
N ALA A 51 -1.39 -11.81 -3.99
CA ALA A 51 -2.75 -12.08 -4.44
C ALA A 51 -3.00 -13.58 -4.64
N LYS A 52 -2.05 -14.27 -5.29
CA LYS A 52 -2.12 -15.73 -5.47
C LYS A 52 -2.15 -16.46 -4.13
N TYR A 53 -1.30 -16.10 -3.18
CA TYR A 53 -1.28 -16.72 -1.86
C TYR A 53 -2.66 -16.64 -1.17
N TRP A 54 -3.28 -15.46 -1.17
CA TRP A 54 -4.61 -15.29 -0.56
C TRP A 54 -5.70 -16.04 -1.30
N SER A 55 -5.62 -16.10 -2.64
CA SER A 55 -6.55 -16.87 -3.45
C SER A 55 -6.44 -18.39 -3.15
N ASP A 56 -5.22 -18.90 -3.07
CA ASP A 56 -4.95 -20.31 -2.74
C ASP A 56 -5.41 -20.65 -1.33
N LEU A 57 -5.17 -19.74 -0.35
CA LEU A 57 -5.64 -19.91 1.02
C LEU A 57 -7.17 -19.97 1.09
N LYS A 58 -7.86 -19.06 0.40
CA LYS A 58 -9.33 -19.07 0.31
C LYS A 58 -9.85 -20.38 -0.20
N GLY A 59 -9.26 -20.91 -1.28
CA GLY A 59 -9.62 -22.21 -1.85
C GLY A 59 -9.45 -23.37 -0.87
N LYS A 60 -8.37 -23.36 -0.08
CA LYS A 60 -8.10 -24.38 0.94
C LYS A 60 -9.06 -24.32 2.12
N LEU A 61 -9.49 -23.13 2.50
CA LEU A 61 -10.41 -22.92 3.63
C LEU A 61 -11.83 -23.38 3.35
N LYS A 62 -12.25 -23.49 2.08
CA LYS A 62 -13.61 -23.88 1.67
C LYS A 62 -14.68 -23.14 2.47
N LEU A 63 -14.63 -21.82 2.40
CA LEU A 63 -15.47 -20.93 3.19
C LEU A 63 -16.96 -21.16 2.89
N GLU A 64 -17.78 -21.09 3.93
CA GLU A 64 -19.22 -21.07 3.81
C GLU A 64 -19.72 -19.67 3.41
N ALA A 65 -20.93 -19.59 2.83
CA ALA A 65 -21.49 -18.33 2.36
C ALA A 65 -21.53 -17.22 3.46
N GLY A 66 -21.80 -17.62 4.71
CA GLY A 66 -21.81 -16.70 5.84
C GLY A 66 -20.43 -16.15 6.23
N GLN A 67 -19.33 -16.78 5.77
CA GLN A 67 -17.95 -16.37 6.07
C GLN A 67 -17.33 -15.46 4.99
N GLU A 68 -17.99 -15.31 3.84
CA GLU A 68 -17.46 -14.55 2.71
C GLU A 68 -17.22 -13.05 3.04
N ASN A 69 -18.10 -12.43 3.80
CA ASN A 69 -17.92 -11.03 4.23
C ASN A 69 -16.71 -10.88 5.17
N ALA A 70 -16.55 -11.80 6.11
CA ALA A 70 -15.40 -11.83 7.01
C ALA A 70 -14.09 -12.02 6.24
N TRP A 71 -14.08 -12.92 5.25
CA TRP A 71 -12.96 -13.09 4.33
C TRP A 71 -12.62 -11.82 3.57
N THR A 72 -13.63 -11.16 2.98
CA THR A 72 -13.43 -9.95 2.18
C THR A 72 -12.79 -8.85 3.02
N THR A 73 -13.29 -8.62 4.23
CA THR A 73 -12.73 -7.64 5.17
C THR A 73 -11.28 -7.98 5.53
N PHE A 74 -11.01 -9.24 5.84
CA PHE A 74 -9.67 -9.75 6.12
C PHE A 74 -8.74 -9.54 4.92
N ALA A 75 -9.12 -10.02 3.74
CA ALA A 75 -8.31 -9.94 2.53
C ALA A 75 -7.99 -8.49 2.14
N GLN A 76 -8.95 -7.58 2.27
CA GLN A 76 -8.73 -6.14 2.05
C GLN A 76 -7.71 -5.56 3.03
N SER A 77 -7.76 -5.96 4.30
CA SER A 77 -6.80 -5.48 5.30
C SER A 77 -5.38 -5.96 5.04
N MET A 78 -5.22 -7.11 4.36
CA MET A 78 -3.92 -7.68 4.00
C MET A 78 -3.31 -7.08 2.73
N GLN A 79 -4.07 -6.33 1.95
CA GLN A 79 -3.52 -5.65 0.78
C GLN A 79 -2.52 -4.57 1.19
N ALA A 80 -1.56 -4.30 0.32
CA ALA A 80 -0.68 -3.16 0.52
C ALA A 80 -1.50 -1.87 0.58
N PRO A 81 -1.20 -0.94 1.50
CA PRO A 81 -1.89 0.35 1.54
C PRO A 81 -1.83 1.01 0.16
N ALA A 82 -2.98 1.53 -0.32
CA ALA A 82 -3.06 2.22 -1.61
C ALA A 82 -2.11 3.44 -1.65
N GLN A 83 -1.96 4.11 -0.51
CA GLN A 83 -0.92 5.10 -0.29
C GLN A 83 0.22 4.42 0.48
N ARG A 84 1.15 3.83 -0.26
CA ARG A 84 2.41 3.42 0.35
C ARG A 84 3.06 4.67 0.93
N MET A 85 3.35 4.65 2.22
CA MET A 85 4.13 5.74 2.83
C MET A 85 5.34 6.02 1.95
N ALA A 86 5.51 7.28 1.58
CA ALA A 86 6.69 7.70 0.85
C ALA A 86 7.91 7.19 1.62
N HIS A 87 8.76 6.45 0.94
CA HIS A 87 10.02 6.01 1.54
C HIS A 87 10.70 7.27 2.06
N LEU A 88 11.09 7.28 3.34
CA LEU A 88 11.88 8.39 3.88
C LEU A 88 13.12 8.54 3.00
N ASP A 89 13.05 9.48 2.08
CA ASP A 89 14.16 9.74 1.17
C ASP A 89 15.36 10.25 1.96
N ARG A 90 16.51 9.60 1.74
CA ARG A 90 17.74 9.92 2.43
C ARG A 90 18.14 11.39 2.23
N ALA A 91 17.92 11.93 1.04
CA ALA A 91 18.25 13.32 0.73
C ALA A 91 17.36 14.31 1.51
N THR A 92 16.08 13.97 1.70
CA THR A 92 15.15 14.72 2.54
C THR A 92 15.57 14.65 4.00
N LEU A 93 15.90 13.46 4.52
CA LEU A 93 16.34 13.28 5.90
C LEU A 93 17.64 14.03 6.22
N GLN A 94 18.55 14.15 5.25
CA GLN A 94 19.82 14.87 5.43
C GLN A 94 19.64 16.39 5.60
N LYS A 95 18.53 16.95 5.12
CA LYS A 95 18.21 18.37 5.25
C LYS A 95 17.57 18.74 6.60
N LEU A 96 17.08 17.73 7.32
CA LEU A 96 16.43 17.91 8.61
C LEU A 96 17.44 18.02 9.74
N THR A 97 17.11 18.78 10.78
CA THR A 97 17.81 18.75 12.05
C THR A 97 17.63 17.39 12.76
N THR A 98 18.46 17.10 13.74
CA THR A 98 18.33 15.84 14.49
C THR A 98 16.96 15.64 15.16
N PRO A 99 16.38 16.66 15.84
CA PRO A 99 15.03 16.54 16.37
C PRO A 99 13.98 16.23 15.28
N GLU A 100 14.00 16.98 14.18
CA GLU A 100 13.06 16.77 13.08
C GLU A 100 13.17 15.38 12.45
N ARG A 101 14.39 14.82 12.35
CA ARG A 101 14.58 13.43 11.91
C ARG A 101 13.95 12.43 12.87
N ILE A 102 14.09 12.65 14.18
CA ILE A 102 13.47 11.81 15.20
C ILE A 102 11.96 11.87 15.07
N ASP A 103 11.37 13.06 14.94
CA ASP A 103 9.93 13.25 14.79
C ASP A 103 9.40 12.55 13.54
N GLN A 104 10.08 12.67 12.42
CA GLN A 104 9.75 11.98 11.17
C GLN A 104 9.79 10.45 11.32
N MET A 105 10.82 9.92 11.99
CA MET A 105 10.93 8.49 12.23
C MET A 105 9.83 7.98 13.17
N GLN A 106 9.48 8.75 14.18
CA GLN A 106 8.37 8.42 15.09
C GLN A 106 7.02 8.44 14.39
N ALA A 107 6.75 9.46 13.56
CA ALA A 107 5.55 9.54 12.75
C ALA A 107 5.41 8.33 11.80
N HIS A 108 6.50 7.97 11.12
CA HIS A 108 6.54 6.77 10.29
C HIS A 108 6.32 5.48 11.07
N LYS A 109 6.88 5.38 12.27
CA LYS A 109 6.66 4.23 13.15
C LYS A 109 5.19 4.15 13.54
N ALA A 110 4.59 5.24 13.97
CA ALA A 110 3.20 5.29 14.41
C ALA A 110 2.22 4.82 13.30
N VAL A 111 2.43 5.27 12.05
CA VAL A 111 1.59 4.82 10.93
C VAL A 111 1.76 3.32 10.66
N ARG A 112 2.99 2.80 10.69
CA ARG A 112 3.23 1.35 10.52
C ARG A 112 2.59 0.53 11.65
N ASP A 113 2.71 1.00 12.87
CA ASP A 113 2.13 0.31 14.03
C ASP A 113 0.58 0.29 13.92
N ALA A 114 -0.04 1.38 13.48
CA ALA A 114 -1.48 1.44 13.23
C ALA A 114 -1.92 0.47 12.11
N ASP A 115 -1.18 0.37 11.02
CA ASP A 115 -1.45 -0.60 9.95
C ASP A 115 -1.30 -2.05 10.45
N MET A 116 -0.27 -2.33 11.24
CA MET A 116 -0.07 -3.65 11.83
C MET A 116 -1.20 -4.02 12.79
N GLN A 117 -1.63 -3.07 13.63
CA GLN A 117 -2.76 -3.26 14.54
C GLN A 117 -4.04 -3.58 13.77
N LYS A 118 -4.35 -2.80 12.74
CA LYS A 118 -5.52 -3.03 11.87
C LYS A 118 -5.52 -4.43 11.26
N ARG A 119 -4.37 -4.88 10.74
CA ARG A 119 -4.22 -6.22 10.18
C ARG A 119 -4.37 -7.31 11.24
N ALA A 120 -3.81 -7.12 12.42
CA ALA A 120 -3.93 -8.05 13.52
C ALA A 120 -5.39 -8.22 13.97
N GLU A 121 -6.13 -7.13 14.11
CA GLU A 121 -7.55 -7.17 14.49
C GLU A 121 -8.41 -7.83 13.39
N ALA A 122 -8.18 -7.51 12.12
CA ALA A 122 -8.87 -8.16 11.00
C ALA A 122 -8.59 -9.67 10.96
N THR A 123 -7.34 -10.08 11.24
CA THR A 123 -6.95 -11.48 11.32
C THR A 123 -7.68 -12.21 12.45
N LYS A 124 -7.70 -11.64 13.66
CA LYS A 124 -8.39 -12.21 14.80
C LYS A 124 -9.89 -12.35 14.57
N THR A 125 -10.51 -11.31 13.99
CA THR A 125 -11.92 -11.29 13.65
C THR A 125 -12.27 -12.39 12.65
N PHE A 126 -11.48 -12.51 11.57
CA PHE A 126 -11.66 -13.57 10.59
C PHE A 126 -11.45 -14.96 11.21
N TYR A 127 -10.38 -15.14 11.98
CA TYR A 127 -10.07 -16.41 12.65
C TYR A 127 -11.20 -16.86 13.59
N ALA A 128 -11.85 -15.92 14.28
CA ALA A 128 -12.99 -16.21 15.15
C ALA A 128 -14.20 -16.77 14.38
N ALA A 129 -14.38 -16.35 13.12
CA ALA A 129 -15.46 -16.82 12.25
C ALA A 129 -15.20 -18.23 11.62
N LEU A 130 -13.98 -18.77 11.75
CA LEU A 130 -13.62 -20.08 11.22
C LEU A 130 -14.06 -21.21 12.15
N ASN A 131 -14.45 -22.35 11.55
CA ASN A 131 -14.66 -23.60 12.28
C ASN A 131 -13.31 -24.28 12.64
N ALA A 132 -13.35 -25.36 13.41
CA ALA A 132 -12.14 -26.04 13.92
C ALA A 132 -11.20 -26.54 12.82
N GLU A 133 -11.74 -27.12 11.73
CA GLU A 133 -10.93 -27.62 10.63
C GLU A 133 -10.33 -26.48 9.79
N GLN A 134 -11.10 -25.44 9.54
CA GLN A 134 -10.61 -24.23 8.86
C GLN A 134 -9.49 -23.54 9.65
N LYS A 135 -9.60 -23.49 10.98
CA LYS A 135 -8.54 -22.97 11.86
C LYS A 135 -7.24 -23.72 11.71
N LYS A 136 -7.27 -25.06 11.68
CA LYS A 136 -6.07 -25.88 11.45
C LYS A 136 -5.40 -25.57 10.11
N VAL A 137 -6.21 -25.43 9.04
CA VAL A 137 -5.70 -25.04 7.72
C VAL A 137 -5.08 -23.66 7.76
N PHE A 138 -5.78 -22.70 8.35
CA PHE A 138 -5.30 -21.30 8.44
C PHE A 138 -3.99 -21.22 9.22
N ASP A 139 -3.90 -21.86 10.38
CA ASP A 139 -2.69 -21.90 11.21
C ASP A 139 -1.49 -22.49 10.47
N THR A 140 -1.72 -23.60 9.77
CA THR A 140 -0.67 -24.29 8.99
C THR A 140 -0.14 -23.40 7.86
N GLU A 141 -1.04 -22.79 7.10
CA GLU A 141 -0.66 -21.98 5.94
C GLU A 141 0.00 -20.66 6.35
N THR A 142 -0.50 -20.00 7.41
CA THR A 142 0.13 -18.76 7.91
C THR A 142 1.49 -19.01 8.55
N ALA A 143 1.66 -20.12 9.27
CA ALA A 143 2.97 -20.51 9.79
C ALA A 143 4.00 -20.76 8.67
N ARG A 144 3.61 -21.41 7.58
CA ARG A 144 4.48 -21.60 6.40
C ARG A 144 4.90 -20.28 5.77
N MET A 145 3.96 -19.33 5.66
CA MET A 145 4.27 -17.99 5.15
C MET A 145 5.31 -17.28 6.01
N MET A 146 5.17 -17.32 7.34
CA MET A 146 6.13 -16.71 8.27
C MET A 146 7.52 -17.35 8.17
N GLN A 147 7.62 -18.67 8.07
CA GLN A 147 8.88 -19.39 7.89
C GLN A 147 9.58 -19.01 6.57
N GLY A 148 8.82 -18.89 5.48
CA GLY A 148 9.34 -18.47 4.18
C GLY A 148 9.90 -17.06 4.18
N MET A 149 9.32 -16.15 4.96
CA MET A 149 9.85 -14.78 5.14
C MET A 149 11.15 -14.76 5.95
N GLY A 150 11.26 -15.57 7.01
CA GLY A 150 12.45 -15.64 7.86
C GLY A 150 13.69 -16.15 7.12
N HIS A 151 13.55 -17.16 6.28
CA HIS A 151 14.65 -17.71 5.48
C HIS A 151 15.21 -16.70 4.44
N LYS A 152 14.38 -15.79 3.95
CA LYS A 152 14.81 -14.79 2.97
C LYS A 152 15.59 -13.65 3.58
N MET A 153 15.26 -13.24 4.81
CA MET A 153 15.98 -12.19 5.55
C MET A 153 17.34 -12.68 6.08
N GLY A 154 17.49 -13.98 6.40
CA GLY A 154 18.76 -14.53 6.90
C GLY A 154 19.82 -14.78 5.82
N ARG A 155 19.43 -14.81 4.55
CA ARG A 155 20.36 -15.14 3.44
C ARG A 155 21.05 -13.91 2.85
N ASP A 156 20.51 -12.72 3.02
CA ASP A 156 21.06 -11.46 2.52
C ASP A 156 22.08 -10.80 3.48
N GLY A 157 22.17 -11.30 4.73
CA GLY A 157 23.09 -10.77 5.75
C GLY A 157 24.48 -11.42 5.80
N GLY A 158 24.77 -12.41 4.95
CA GLY A 158 25.91 -13.31 5.07
C GLY A 158 27.15 -13.03 4.21
N HIS A 159 27.25 -11.89 3.53
CA HIS A 159 28.42 -11.53 2.75
C HIS A 159 29.09 -10.23 3.26
N HIS A 160 29.61 -10.25 4.46
CA HIS A 160 30.74 -9.37 4.81
C HIS A 160 31.97 -10.23 5.00
N ASN A 161 32.64 -10.32 3.96
CA ASN A 161 34.03 -10.42 3.61
C ASN A 161 35.02 -10.15 4.75
N HIS A 162 35.77 -11.19 5.09
CA HIS A 162 37.09 -11.06 5.68
C HIS A 162 38.10 -10.88 4.55
N HIS A 163 38.66 -9.69 4.41
CA HIS A 163 40.03 -9.43 3.97
C HIS A 163 40.56 -8.20 4.69
#